data_fc9a581efbaa0bb6a91238482024492b
#
_entry.id   fc9a581efbaa0bb6a91238482024492b
#
_cell.length_a   1.000
_cell.length_b   1.000
_cell.length_c   1.000
_cell.angle_alpha   90.00
_cell.angle_beta   90.00
_cell.angle_gamma   90.00
#
_symmetry.space_group_name_H-M   'P 1'
#
loop_
_entity.id
_entity.type
_entity.pdbx_description
1 polymer ?
#
loop_
_entity_poly.entity_id
_entity_poly.type
_entity_poly.pdbx_seq_one_letter_code
_entity_poly.pdbx_strand_id
1 'polypeptide(L)'
;MAADGGSAARSWLRLGRDGRLTAYASCADGLVRWTESAPGSDIWQGPELFPVEGWTGRFTLAQDSNGFVWFAGTRHREGAPGGRELIFATQYQTGRPLGDWRAVGNPFPERKREQGPVADRGQVQGQGQGQGQDQPQGQEQAGAESGAPLPPPGDPIVLPDGTGALHILSTRFGVGARGRTRRADGAWANWADYQGKWVRGAVVPLVTAQGRAEFLVTFRGGASYWGQDMPGSDFRWLGRMKADAVEGTYSAYETSPGTGTYFWRHPADGGVIAYRPQAPAGVSPALMPLGGAGGVGPVDVARTRIGGYDCTVLLQRGAEGYPEIAAYPTEGEQYGTWWAPVGDRCAGLPAISPDARGAVTIAMIDMDGGLLIARQDQTDPGLAFGPWSRVG
;
A
#
# COMPACT_ATOMS: atom_id res chain seq x y z
N MET A 1 4.88 -20.60 -14.19
CA MET A 1 3.99 -19.42 -13.93
C MET A 1 4.86 -18.36 -13.28
N ALA A 2 5.09 -17.22 -13.93
CA ALA A 2 5.76 -16.12 -13.25
C ALA A 2 4.71 -15.45 -12.35
N ALA A 3 4.79 -15.66 -11.05
CA ALA A 3 3.99 -14.92 -10.09
C ALA A 3 4.71 -13.59 -9.85
N ASP A 4 4.18 -12.48 -10.42
CA ASP A 4 4.62 -11.16 -10.02
C ASP A 4 4.14 -10.92 -8.59
N GLY A 5 5.08 -10.85 -7.65
CA GLY A 5 4.79 -10.48 -6.27
C GLY A 5 4.04 -9.15 -6.26
N GLY A 6 2.82 -9.20 -5.73
CA GLY A 6 1.82 -8.15 -5.84
C GLY A 6 2.25 -6.77 -5.41
N SER A 7 1.47 -5.83 -5.86
CA SER A 7 1.56 -4.38 -5.68
C SER A 7 1.94 -3.89 -4.28
N ALA A 8 2.74 -2.99 -4.34
CA ALA A 8 3.46 -1.94 -3.64
C ALA A 8 2.97 -1.38 -2.28
N ALA A 9 1.98 -1.86 -1.57
CA ALA A 9 1.56 -1.13 -0.37
C ALA A 9 1.46 -1.95 0.93
N ARG A 10 1.45 -3.27 0.86
CA ARG A 10 1.37 -4.13 2.07
C ARG A 10 1.91 -5.52 1.76
N SER A 11 2.46 -6.16 2.79
CA SER A 11 2.87 -7.55 2.74
C SER A 11 1.78 -8.44 2.12
N TRP A 12 2.17 -9.33 1.23
CA TRP A 12 1.29 -10.34 0.66
C TRP A 12 1.28 -11.65 1.48
N LEU A 13 2.01 -11.67 2.61
CA LEU A 13 1.98 -12.73 3.62
C LEU A 13 1.12 -12.27 4.80
N ARG A 14 0.14 -13.07 5.22
CA ARG A 14 -0.82 -12.72 6.26
C ARG A 14 -1.00 -13.82 7.30
N LEU A 15 -1.05 -13.41 8.56
CA LEU A 15 -1.42 -14.30 9.67
C LEU A 15 -2.94 -14.29 9.83
N GLY A 16 -3.56 -15.45 9.66
CA GLY A 16 -4.99 -15.65 9.90
C GLY A 16 -5.34 -15.67 11.40
N ARG A 17 -6.61 -15.48 11.73
CA ARG A 17 -7.09 -15.58 13.13
C ARG A 17 -6.91 -16.98 13.72
N ASP A 18 -6.83 -17.98 12.90
CA ASP A 18 -6.56 -19.37 13.29
C ASP A 18 -5.06 -19.65 13.50
N GLY A 19 -4.23 -18.62 13.41
CA GLY A 19 -2.78 -18.71 13.59
C GLY A 19 -2.01 -19.25 12.40
N ARG A 20 -2.67 -19.54 11.27
CA ARG A 20 -2.01 -20.00 10.04
C ARG A 20 -1.59 -18.82 9.18
N LEU A 21 -0.40 -18.92 8.59
CA LEU A 21 0.05 -17.98 7.58
C LEU A 21 -0.58 -18.34 6.21
N THR A 22 -0.86 -17.30 5.45
CA THR A 22 -1.34 -17.40 4.07
C THR A 22 -0.55 -16.43 3.19
N ALA A 23 -0.02 -16.93 2.08
CA ALA A 23 0.68 -16.15 1.05
C ALA A 23 -0.22 -15.98 -0.18
N TYR A 24 -0.18 -14.80 -0.79
CA TYR A 24 -0.96 -14.47 -1.98
C TYR A 24 -0.05 -13.91 -3.06
N ALA A 25 -0.23 -14.35 -4.28
CA ALA A 25 0.50 -13.82 -5.43
C ALA A 25 -0.43 -13.66 -6.64
N SER A 26 -0.03 -12.84 -7.58
CA SER A 26 -0.72 -12.72 -8.86
C SER A 26 -0.10 -13.65 -9.90
N CYS A 27 -0.94 -14.20 -10.77
CA CYS A 27 -0.50 -14.84 -12.00
C CYS A 27 -1.29 -14.25 -13.20
N ALA A 28 -1.04 -14.75 -14.40
CA ALA A 28 -1.72 -14.25 -15.60
C ALA A 28 -3.25 -14.40 -15.54
N ASP A 29 -3.74 -15.44 -14.87
CA ASP A 29 -5.15 -15.81 -14.85
C ASP A 29 -5.90 -15.32 -13.61
N GLY A 30 -5.22 -14.75 -12.61
CA GLY A 30 -5.87 -14.29 -11.38
C GLY A 30 -4.95 -14.28 -10.15
N LEU A 31 -5.54 -14.57 -9.01
CA LEU A 31 -4.86 -14.62 -7.71
C LEU A 31 -4.51 -16.07 -7.35
N VAL A 32 -3.32 -16.27 -6.83
CA VAL A 32 -2.83 -17.56 -6.33
C VAL A 32 -2.64 -17.48 -4.82
N ARG A 33 -2.96 -18.57 -4.11
CA ARG A 33 -2.85 -18.66 -2.66
C ARG A 33 -2.13 -19.93 -2.21
N TRP A 34 -1.33 -19.79 -1.17
CA TRP A 34 -0.78 -20.90 -0.37
C TRP A 34 -1.16 -20.67 1.09
N THR A 35 -1.53 -21.70 1.81
CA THR A 35 -1.95 -21.61 3.22
C THR A 35 -1.25 -22.70 4.03
N GLU A 36 -0.69 -22.35 5.18
CA GLU A 36 -0.18 -23.35 6.14
C GLU A 36 -1.25 -24.39 6.46
N SER A 37 -0.84 -25.66 6.60
CA SER A 37 -1.76 -26.74 7.02
C SER A 37 -2.17 -26.61 8.49
N ALA A 38 -1.27 -26.09 9.33
CA ALA A 38 -1.47 -25.79 10.75
C ALA A 38 -0.56 -24.62 11.15
N PRO A 39 -0.85 -23.89 12.25
CA PRO A 39 -0.01 -22.80 12.73
C PRO A 39 1.45 -23.23 12.93
N GLY A 40 2.36 -22.52 12.26
CA GLY A 40 3.81 -22.79 12.33
C GLY A 40 4.27 -24.07 11.64
N SER A 41 3.43 -24.68 10.81
CA SER A 41 3.77 -25.88 10.04
C SER A 41 4.64 -25.56 8.84
N ASP A 42 5.58 -26.43 8.51
CA ASP A 42 6.34 -26.38 7.24
C ASP A 42 5.55 -26.96 6.07
N ILE A 43 4.39 -27.59 6.34
CA ILE A 43 3.51 -28.13 5.33
C ILE A 43 2.48 -27.06 4.96
N TRP A 44 2.39 -26.75 3.67
CA TRP A 44 1.45 -25.80 3.11
C TRP A 44 0.54 -26.46 2.09
N GLN A 45 -0.63 -25.90 1.91
CA GLN A 45 -1.60 -26.26 0.88
C GLN A 45 -1.56 -25.22 -0.22
N GLY A 46 -1.62 -25.64 -1.46
CA GLY A 46 -1.58 -24.77 -2.63
C GLY A 46 -0.49 -25.20 -3.61
N PRO A 47 -0.29 -24.43 -4.71
CA PRO A 47 -1.01 -23.21 -5.08
C PRO A 47 -2.48 -23.45 -5.44
N GLU A 48 -3.37 -22.63 -4.92
CA GLU A 48 -4.79 -22.59 -5.28
C GLU A 48 -5.06 -21.35 -6.13
N LEU A 49 -5.61 -21.54 -7.33
CA LEU A 49 -5.91 -20.45 -8.28
C LEU A 49 -7.35 -19.95 -8.09
N PHE A 50 -7.50 -18.63 -8.00
CA PHE A 50 -8.76 -17.90 -8.07
C PHE A 50 -8.80 -17.10 -9.37
N PRO A 51 -9.42 -17.62 -10.44
CA PRO A 51 -9.39 -16.98 -11.74
C PRO A 51 -10.20 -15.68 -11.75
N VAL A 52 -9.71 -14.70 -12.51
CA VAL A 52 -10.36 -13.40 -12.71
C VAL A 52 -10.34 -13.05 -14.19
N GLU A 53 -11.51 -13.04 -14.80
CA GLU A 53 -11.64 -12.66 -16.21
C GLU A 53 -11.15 -11.21 -16.43
N GLY A 54 -10.27 -11.03 -17.40
CA GLY A 54 -9.66 -9.74 -17.73
C GLY A 54 -8.65 -9.23 -16.68
N TRP A 55 -8.09 -10.11 -15.85
CA TRP A 55 -7.14 -9.73 -14.81
C TRP A 55 -5.95 -8.91 -15.32
N THR A 56 -5.56 -7.87 -14.60
CA THR A 56 -4.44 -7.00 -14.98
C THR A 56 -3.13 -7.34 -14.26
N GLY A 57 -3.13 -8.38 -13.43
CA GLY A 57 -1.93 -8.81 -12.70
C GLY A 57 -1.66 -8.05 -11.40
N ARG A 58 -2.43 -7.01 -11.06
CA ARG A 58 -2.15 -6.17 -9.89
C ARG A 58 -3.28 -6.22 -8.88
N PHE A 59 -2.92 -6.41 -7.62
CA PHE A 59 -3.86 -6.37 -6.51
C PHE A 59 -3.23 -5.72 -5.29
N THR A 60 -4.07 -5.26 -4.39
CA THR A 60 -3.73 -4.90 -3.01
C THR A 60 -4.57 -5.71 -2.06
N LEU A 61 -4.08 -5.90 -0.86
CA LEU A 61 -4.82 -6.60 0.17
C LEU A 61 -4.67 -5.92 1.54
N ALA A 62 -5.68 -6.08 2.37
CA ALA A 62 -5.63 -5.69 3.78
C ALA A 62 -6.44 -6.67 4.61
N GLN A 63 -6.08 -6.81 5.87
CA GLN A 63 -6.81 -7.64 6.83
C GLN A 63 -7.47 -6.73 7.87
N ASP A 64 -8.73 -7.01 8.18
CA ASP A 64 -9.45 -6.30 9.24
C ASP A 64 -9.27 -6.98 10.60
N SER A 65 -9.81 -6.35 11.65
CA SER A 65 -9.77 -6.86 13.03
C SER A 65 -10.53 -8.20 13.20
N ASN A 66 -11.43 -8.56 12.28
CA ASN A 66 -12.10 -9.84 12.27
C ASN A 66 -11.26 -10.93 11.59
N GLY A 67 -10.12 -10.57 11.02
CA GLY A 67 -9.24 -11.45 10.26
C GLY A 67 -9.72 -11.71 8.83
N PHE A 68 -10.73 -10.96 8.35
CA PHE A 68 -11.13 -11.03 6.95
C PHE A 68 -10.06 -10.37 6.08
N VAL A 69 -9.69 -11.03 5.00
CA VAL A 69 -8.74 -10.47 4.04
C VAL A 69 -9.52 -9.88 2.87
N TRP A 70 -9.35 -8.59 2.68
CA TRP A 70 -9.95 -7.81 1.63
C TRP A 70 -8.95 -7.62 0.49
N PHE A 71 -9.41 -7.82 -0.72
CA PHE A 71 -8.62 -7.67 -1.93
C PHE A 71 -9.23 -6.57 -2.79
N ALA A 72 -8.39 -5.75 -3.41
CA ALA A 72 -8.80 -4.90 -4.52
C ALA A 72 -7.83 -5.06 -5.68
N GLY A 73 -8.36 -4.97 -6.88
CA GLY A 73 -7.58 -5.09 -8.10
C GLY A 73 -8.28 -4.40 -9.26
N THR A 74 -7.72 -4.57 -10.44
CA THR A 74 -8.33 -4.08 -11.67
C THR A 74 -8.45 -5.21 -12.67
N ARG A 75 -9.50 -5.14 -13.52
CA ARG A 75 -9.67 -6.02 -14.67
C ARG A 75 -9.99 -5.22 -15.92
N HIS A 76 -9.62 -5.76 -17.06
CA HIS A 76 -10.06 -5.22 -18.34
C HIS A 76 -11.55 -5.49 -18.52
N ARG A 77 -12.28 -4.45 -18.91
CA ARG A 77 -13.71 -4.56 -19.22
C ARG A 77 -14.06 -3.60 -20.35
N GLU A 78 -14.68 -4.12 -21.38
CA GLU A 78 -15.19 -3.29 -22.48
C GLU A 78 -16.25 -2.29 -21.96
N GLY A 79 -16.16 -1.05 -22.42
CA GLY A 79 -17.03 0.05 -21.97
C GLY A 79 -16.67 0.67 -20.61
N ALA A 80 -15.70 0.12 -19.88
CA ALA A 80 -15.19 0.78 -18.67
C ALA A 80 -14.26 1.95 -19.04
N PRO A 81 -14.23 3.05 -18.25
CA PRO A 81 -13.33 4.17 -18.50
C PRO A 81 -11.87 3.76 -18.51
N GLY A 82 -11.17 4.06 -19.62
CA GLY A 82 -9.81 3.60 -19.83
C GLY A 82 -9.66 2.08 -19.96
N GLY A 83 -10.75 1.35 -20.25
CA GLY A 83 -10.76 -0.11 -20.39
C GLY A 83 -10.55 -0.88 -19.10
N ARG A 84 -10.54 -0.23 -17.93
CA ARG A 84 -10.29 -0.85 -16.62
C ARG A 84 -11.44 -0.64 -15.64
N GLU A 85 -11.82 -1.71 -14.97
CA GLU A 85 -12.80 -1.72 -13.87
C GLU A 85 -12.11 -2.04 -12.55
N LEU A 86 -12.43 -1.27 -11.52
CA LEU A 86 -12.00 -1.55 -10.13
C LEU A 86 -12.89 -2.63 -9.53
N ILE A 87 -12.27 -3.65 -8.99
CA ILE A 87 -12.94 -4.80 -8.39
C ILE A 87 -12.40 -5.08 -6.99
N PHE A 88 -13.21 -5.72 -6.15
CA PHE A 88 -12.81 -6.20 -4.84
C PHE A 88 -13.40 -7.57 -4.55
N ALA A 89 -12.73 -8.31 -3.67
CA ALA A 89 -13.20 -9.59 -3.14
C ALA A 89 -12.84 -9.70 -1.66
N THR A 90 -13.42 -10.68 -0.97
CA THR A 90 -13.18 -10.92 0.45
C THR A 90 -12.95 -12.39 0.71
N GLN A 91 -11.96 -12.70 1.52
CA GLN A 91 -11.80 -14.00 2.15
C GLN A 91 -12.21 -13.89 3.62
N TYR A 92 -13.29 -14.58 4.01
CA TYR A 92 -13.84 -14.48 5.37
C TYR A 92 -13.13 -15.39 6.38
N GLN A 93 -12.43 -16.40 5.92
CA GLN A 93 -11.69 -17.34 6.78
C GLN A 93 -10.44 -17.84 6.07
N THR A 94 -9.38 -18.06 6.83
CA THR A 94 -8.13 -18.64 6.36
C THR A 94 -8.41 -20.01 5.70
N GLY A 95 -7.83 -20.24 4.51
CA GLY A 95 -7.98 -21.50 3.78
C GLY A 95 -9.33 -21.71 3.11
N ARG A 96 -10.31 -20.82 3.28
CA ARG A 96 -11.59 -20.89 2.55
C ARG A 96 -11.50 -20.10 1.23
N PRO A 97 -12.32 -20.46 0.24
CA PRO A 97 -12.37 -19.74 -1.03
C PRO A 97 -12.62 -18.24 -0.85
N LEU A 98 -12.15 -17.44 -1.80
CA LEU A 98 -12.55 -16.05 -1.92
C LEU A 98 -14.03 -15.96 -2.31
N GLY A 99 -14.69 -14.92 -1.82
CA GLY A 99 -15.99 -14.53 -2.36
C GLY A 99 -15.83 -13.95 -3.78
N ASP A 100 -16.98 -13.78 -4.45
CA ASP A 100 -17.02 -13.26 -5.81
C ASP A 100 -16.37 -11.89 -5.93
N TRP A 101 -15.65 -11.66 -7.03
CA TRP A 101 -15.14 -10.37 -7.39
C TRP A 101 -16.27 -9.44 -7.82
N ARG A 102 -16.38 -8.29 -7.16
CA ARG A 102 -17.46 -7.32 -7.37
C ARG A 102 -16.90 -5.98 -7.82
N ALA A 103 -17.59 -5.31 -8.73
CA ALA A 103 -17.25 -3.98 -9.17
C ALA A 103 -17.44 -2.94 -8.05
N VAL A 104 -16.49 -2.02 -7.93
CA VAL A 104 -16.55 -0.89 -6.99
C VAL A 104 -17.28 0.32 -7.61
N GLY A 105 -17.30 0.40 -8.93
CA GLY A 105 -17.73 1.53 -9.70
C GLY A 105 -16.56 2.42 -10.15
N ASN A 106 -16.88 3.49 -10.88
CA ASN A 106 -15.88 4.38 -11.44
C ASN A 106 -15.59 5.57 -10.52
N PRO A 107 -14.37 5.71 -9.95
CA PRO A 107 -14.01 6.86 -9.13
C PRO A 107 -13.84 8.16 -9.94
N PHE A 108 -13.61 8.05 -11.24
CA PHE A 108 -13.30 9.19 -12.12
C PHE A 108 -14.23 9.21 -13.34
N PRO A 109 -15.56 9.43 -13.15
CA PRO A 109 -16.47 9.50 -14.26
C PRO A 109 -16.07 10.65 -15.20
N GLU A 110 -16.13 10.40 -16.50
CA GLU A 110 -15.94 11.44 -17.49
C GLU A 110 -17.05 12.48 -17.29
N ARG A 111 -16.67 13.74 -17.09
CA ARG A 111 -17.64 14.82 -17.13
C ARG A 111 -18.21 14.85 -18.56
N LYS A 112 -19.48 14.54 -18.72
CA LYS A 112 -20.19 14.90 -19.95
C LYS A 112 -19.90 16.38 -20.18
N ARG A 113 -19.22 16.72 -21.25
CA ARG A 113 -19.19 18.11 -21.71
C ARG A 113 -20.65 18.47 -21.94
N GLU A 114 -21.24 19.22 -21.00
CA GLU A 114 -22.45 19.95 -21.32
C GLU A 114 -22.07 20.83 -22.50
N GLN A 115 -22.60 20.51 -23.68
CA GLN A 115 -22.64 21.44 -24.80
C GLN A 115 -23.53 22.59 -24.34
N GLY A 116 -22.91 23.53 -23.61
CA GLY A 116 -23.57 24.80 -23.35
C GLY A 116 -23.93 25.43 -24.69
N PRO A 117 -25.06 26.10 -24.79
CA PRO A 117 -25.47 26.78 -26.01
C PRO A 117 -24.32 27.72 -26.43
N VAL A 118 -23.93 27.63 -27.69
CA VAL A 118 -22.97 28.57 -28.30
C VAL A 118 -23.51 29.96 -28.10
N ALA A 119 -23.01 30.64 -27.06
CA ALA A 119 -23.35 32.05 -26.86
C ALA A 119 -22.63 32.84 -27.95
N ASP A 120 -23.44 33.44 -28.81
CA ASP A 120 -23.06 34.41 -29.81
C ASP A 120 -22.23 35.51 -29.14
N ARG A 121 -20.96 35.66 -29.53
CA ARG A 121 -20.06 36.69 -28.99
C ARG A 121 -20.40 38.05 -29.53
N GLY A 122 -21.40 38.70 -28.92
CA GLY A 122 -21.57 40.13 -29.05
C GLY A 122 -20.45 40.88 -28.34
N GLN A 123 -19.73 41.70 -29.10
CA GLN A 123 -18.68 42.61 -28.60
C GLN A 123 -19.28 43.58 -27.56
N VAL A 124 -18.68 43.60 -26.36
CA VAL A 124 -18.83 44.72 -25.44
C VAL A 124 -17.46 45.18 -24.99
N GLN A 125 -17.07 46.35 -25.49
CA GLN A 125 -15.99 47.15 -24.94
C GLN A 125 -16.46 47.75 -23.61
N GLY A 126 -15.68 47.60 -22.54
CA GLY A 126 -15.91 48.25 -21.26
C GLY A 126 -14.59 48.43 -20.52
N GLN A 127 -14.11 49.68 -20.48
CA GLN A 127 -13.02 50.14 -19.65
C GLN A 127 -13.38 50.09 -18.17
N GLY A 128 -12.45 49.62 -17.31
CA GLY A 128 -12.58 49.72 -15.86
C GLY A 128 -11.22 49.50 -15.18
N GLN A 129 -10.62 50.61 -14.74
CA GLN A 129 -9.42 50.67 -13.89
C GLN A 129 -9.79 50.22 -12.47
N GLY A 130 -8.92 49.39 -11.83
CA GLY A 130 -9.02 49.06 -10.42
C GLY A 130 -7.70 48.46 -9.90
N GLN A 131 -7.10 49.21 -8.97
CA GLN A 131 -5.78 48.94 -8.35
C GLN A 131 -5.72 47.73 -7.46
N GLY A 132 -4.61 47.00 -7.51
CA GLY A 132 -3.77 46.59 -6.37
C GLY A 132 -4.16 45.42 -5.53
N GLN A 133 -3.37 44.38 -5.60
CA GLN A 133 -2.66 43.81 -4.43
C GLN A 133 -1.77 42.65 -4.87
N ASP A 134 -0.49 42.76 -4.51
CA ASP A 134 0.59 41.81 -4.77
C ASP A 134 0.32 40.48 -4.09
N GLN A 135 0.21 39.40 -4.88
CA GLN A 135 0.44 38.03 -4.45
C GLN A 135 1.57 37.43 -5.29
N PRO A 136 2.53 36.71 -4.69
CA PRO A 136 3.61 36.14 -5.45
C PRO A 136 3.09 34.97 -6.30
N GLN A 137 2.96 35.20 -7.59
CA GLN A 137 2.65 34.19 -8.60
C GLN A 137 3.93 33.44 -8.97
N GLY A 138 4.12 32.27 -8.36
CA GLY A 138 4.97 31.22 -8.89
C GLY A 138 4.10 30.17 -9.60
N GLN A 139 3.52 30.51 -10.74
CA GLN A 139 2.83 29.56 -11.61
C GLN A 139 3.79 29.03 -12.66
N GLU A 140 4.42 27.88 -12.42
CA GLU A 140 4.78 26.99 -13.52
C GLU A 140 3.48 26.35 -14.05
N GLN A 141 2.88 26.97 -15.02
CA GLN A 141 1.86 26.36 -15.87
C GLN A 141 2.55 25.29 -16.73
N ALA A 142 2.59 24.04 -16.24
CA ALA A 142 2.69 22.91 -17.14
C ALA A 142 1.36 22.85 -17.89
N GLY A 143 1.37 23.33 -19.15
CA GLY A 143 0.23 23.33 -20.04
C GLY A 143 -0.35 21.92 -20.13
N ALA A 144 -1.58 21.76 -19.67
CA ALA A 144 -2.42 20.64 -20.09
C ALA A 144 -2.67 20.85 -21.58
N GLU A 145 -1.93 20.14 -22.42
CA GLU A 145 -2.24 20.03 -23.84
C GLU A 145 -3.68 19.51 -23.95
N SER A 146 -4.55 20.37 -24.41
CA SER A 146 -5.97 20.12 -24.54
C SER A 146 -6.20 19.01 -25.58
N GLY A 147 -6.41 17.78 -25.14
CA GLY A 147 -6.82 16.68 -26.02
C GLY A 147 -6.22 15.32 -25.73
N ALA A 148 -5.14 15.19 -24.99
CA ALA A 148 -4.62 13.86 -24.64
C ALA A 148 -5.57 13.13 -23.68
N PRO A 149 -5.86 11.82 -23.91
CA PRO A 149 -6.68 11.06 -23.01
C PRO A 149 -6.01 10.99 -21.62
N LEU A 150 -6.79 11.20 -20.57
CA LEU A 150 -6.27 11.09 -19.20
C LEU A 150 -5.73 9.66 -18.96
N PRO A 151 -4.61 9.51 -18.24
CA PRO A 151 -4.08 8.19 -17.93
C PRO A 151 -5.12 7.35 -17.15
N PRO A 152 -5.04 6.02 -17.21
CA PRO A 152 -5.95 5.16 -16.48
C PRO A 152 -5.84 5.42 -14.96
N PRO A 153 -6.87 5.07 -14.18
CA PRO A 153 -6.77 5.07 -12.72
C PRO A 153 -5.61 4.22 -12.24
N GLY A 154 -4.95 4.65 -11.17
CA GLY A 154 -3.95 3.85 -10.46
C GLY A 154 -4.57 2.65 -9.76
N ASP A 155 -3.71 1.76 -9.27
CA ASP A 155 -4.14 0.56 -8.56
C ASP A 155 -4.98 0.95 -7.33
N PRO A 156 -6.13 0.27 -7.11
CA PRO A 156 -6.96 0.53 -5.95
C PRO A 156 -6.28 0.04 -4.66
N ILE A 157 -6.52 0.75 -3.58
CA ILE A 157 -6.08 0.36 -2.24
C ILE A 157 -7.29 0.00 -1.40
N VAL A 158 -7.20 -1.10 -0.66
CA VAL A 158 -8.17 -1.48 0.38
C VAL A 158 -7.68 -1.03 1.75
N LEU A 159 -8.59 -0.49 2.54
CA LEU A 159 -8.31 0.04 3.87
C LEU A 159 -9.53 -0.24 4.78
N PRO A 160 -9.57 -1.41 5.46
CA PRO A 160 -10.64 -1.67 6.45
C PRO A 160 -10.40 -0.86 7.71
N ASP A 161 -11.46 -0.43 8.39
CA ASP A 161 -11.36 0.16 9.72
C ASP A 161 -11.90 -0.75 10.82
N GLY A 162 -11.79 -0.33 12.08
CA GLY A 162 -12.19 -1.11 13.24
C GLY A 162 -13.69 -1.33 13.40
N THR A 163 -14.54 -0.64 12.63
CA THR A 163 -15.99 -0.85 12.61
C THR A 163 -16.42 -1.92 11.60
N GLY A 164 -15.47 -2.44 10.80
CA GLY A 164 -15.75 -3.33 9.69
C GLY A 164 -16.17 -2.62 8.41
N ALA A 165 -16.06 -1.29 8.37
CA ALA A 165 -16.20 -0.55 7.13
C ALA A 165 -14.96 -0.75 6.25
N LEU A 166 -15.17 -0.81 4.93
CA LEU A 166 -14.12 -0.96 3.95
C LEU A 166 -14.02 0.30 3.09
N HIS A 167 -12.86 0.93 3.10
CA HIS A 167 -12.55 2.04 2.23
C HIS A 167 -11.74 1.54 1.03
N ILE A 168 -12.17 1.88 -0.17
CA ILE A 168 -11.44 1.61 -1.41
C ILE A 168 -11.04 2.96 -2.01
N LEU A 169 -9.73 3.17 -2.13
CA LEU A 169 -9.14 4.40 -2.64
C LEU A 169 -8.44 4.14 -3.96
N SER A 170 -8.47 5.10 -4.85
CA SER A 170 -7.73 5.08 -6.12
C SER A 170 -7.26 6.48 -6.47
N THR A 171 -6.16 6.56 -7.21
CA THR A 171 -5.59 7.80 -7.70
C THR A 171 -5.70 7.89 -9.21
N ARG A 172 -5.73 9.12 -9.75
CA ARG A 172 -5.56 9.37 -11.17
C ARG A 172 -4.68 10.59 -11.35
N PHE A 173 -3.58 10.44 -12.05
CA PHE A 173 -2.68 11.55 -12.35
C PHE A 173 -3.45 12.69 -13.04
N GLY A 174 -3.21 13.94 -12.62
CA GLY A 174 -3.90 15.13 -13.12
C GLY A 174 -5.31 15.36 -12.57
N VAL A 175 -5.90 14.39 -11.84
CA VAL A 175 -7.25 14.50 -11.27
C VAL A 175 -7.23 14.49 -9.74
N GLY A 176 -6.53 13.55 -9.11
CA GLY A 176 -6.44 13.45 -7.66
C GLY A 176 -6.67 12.04 -7.11
N ALA A 177 -6.93 11.99 -5.81
CA ALA A 177 -7.29 10.76 -5.10
C ALA A 177 -8.79 10.76 -4.76
N ARG A 178 -9.45 9.63 -4.96
CA ARG A 178 -10.85 9.41 -4.61
C ARG A 178 -11.03 8.12 -3.86
N GLY A 179 -11.97 8.10 -2.93
CA GLY A 179 -12.30 6.91 -2.17
C GLY A 179 -13.79 6.71 -2.02
N ARG A 180 -14.16 5.46 -1.79
CA ARG A 180 -15.54 5.06 -1.53
C ARG A 180 -15.57 4.11 -0.35
N THR A 181 -16.51 4.31 0.55
CA THR A 181 -16.68 3.50 1.76
C THR A 181 -17.84 2.53 1.59
N ARG A 182 -17.58 1.25 1.83
CA ARG A 182 -18.59 0.24 2.07
C ARG A 182 -18.77 0.11 3.57
N ARG A 183 -19.95 0.46 4.07
CA ARG A 183 -20.30 0.39 5.50
C ARG A 183 -20.38 -1.07 5.96
N ALA A 184 -20.38 -1.30 7.27
CA ALA A 184 -20.51 -2.62 7.86
C ALA A 184 -21.85 -3.31 7.46
N ASP A 185 -22.91 -2.56 7.22
CA ASP A 185 -24.20 -3.05 6.69
C ASP A 185 -24.16 -3.45 5.21
N GLY A 186 -23.04 -3.23 4.55
CA GLY A 186 -22.82 -3.52 3.13
C GLY A 186 -23.20 -2.40 2.17
N ALA A 187 -23.79 -1.31 2.65
CA ALA A 187 -24.15 -0.17 1.81
C ALA A 187 -22.93 0.63 1.38
N TRP A 188 -22.94 1.15 0.15
CA TRP A 188 -21.87 2.01 -0.37
C TRP A 188 -22.22 3.48 -0.21
N ALA A 189 -21.28 4.25 0.34
CA ALA A 189 -21.32 5.71 0.30
C ALA A 189 -21.02 6.24 -1.12
N ASN A 190 -21.19 7.53 -1.33
CA ASN A 190 -20.73 8.19 -2.54
C ASN A 190 -19.20 8.28 -2.58
N TRP A 191 -18.64 8.53 -3.77
CA TRP A 191 -17.22 8.80 -3.91
C TRP A 191 -16.84 10.12 -3.23
N ALA A 192 -15.90 10.06 -2.28
CA ALA A 192 -15.28 11.22 -1.66
C ALA A 192 -14.05 11.66 -2.48
N ASP A 193 -13.78 12.95 -2.51
CA ASP A 193 -12.64 13.57 -3.18
C ASP A 193 -11.62 14.01 -2.13
N TYR A 194 -10.44 13.38 -2.13
CA TYR A 194 -9.33 13.71 -1.24
C TYR A 194 -8.32 14.67 -1.89
N GLN A 195 -8.70 15.27 -2.99
CA GLN A 195 -7.94 16.29 -3.73
C GLN A 195 -6.57 15.79 -4.26
N GLY A 196 -5.68 16.73 -4.59
CA GLY A 196 -4.33 16.38 -5.02
C GLY A 196 -4.16 16.25 -6.53
N LYS A 197 -4.35 17.34 -7.30
CA LYS A 197 -4.19 17.33 -8.78
C LYS A 197 -2.85 16.77 -9.27
N TRP A 198 -1.82 16.80 -8.43
CA TRP A 198 -0.45 16.37 -8.75
C TRP A 198 -0.10 15.02 -8.16
N VAL A 199 -1.10 14.20 -7.86
CA VAL A 199 -0.87 12.85 -7.35
C VAL A 199 0.02 12.08 -8.31
N ARG A 200 1.12 11.56 -7.77
CA ARG A 200 2.04 10.65 -8.45
C ARG A 200 2.21 9.43 -7.58
N GLY A 201 1.66 8.32 -7.98
CA GLY A 201 1.81 7.07 -7.25
C GLY A 201 0.55 6.63 -6.50
N ALA A 202 0.72 5.62 -5.65
CA ALA A 202 -0.35 4.97 -4.93
C ALA A 202 -0.71 5.72 -3.63
N VAL A 203 -1.88 5.44 -3.11
CA VAL A 203 -2.24 5.74 -1.72
C VAL A 203 -1.48 4.77 -0.81
N VAL A 204 -0.93 5.26 0.28
CA VAL A 204 -0.22 4.45 1.29
C VAL A 204 -1.11 4.30 2.52
N PRO A 205 -1.76 3.15 2.69
CA PRO A 205 -2.71 2.93 3.77
C PRO A 205 -2.04 2.48 5.07
N LEU A 206 -2.65 2.86 6.19
CA LEU A 206 -2.33 2.35 7.51
C LEU A 206 -3.62 2.11 8.30
N VAL A 207 -3.71 1.01 9.03
CA VAL A 207 -4.73 0.79 10.05
C VAL A 207 -4.01 0.54 11.36
N THR A 208 -4.35 1.30 12.39
CA THR A 208 -3.81 1.11 13.74
C THR A 208 -4.44 -0.11 14.41
N ALA A 209 -3.80 -0.66 15.43
CA ALA A 209 -4.34 -1.74 16.25
C ALA A 209 -5.70 -1.38 16.90
N GLN A 210 -5.95 -0.08 17.09
CA GLN A 210 -7.25 0.45 17.55
C GLN A 210 -8.30 0.53 16.45
N GLY A 211 -7.96 0.14 15.22
CA GLY A 211 -8.87 0.14 14.07
C GLY A 211 -9.04 1.51 13.40
N ARG A 212 -8.24 2.51 13.74
CA ARG A 212 -8.27 3.82 13.09
C ARG A 212 -7.56 3.73 11.75
N ALA A 213 -8.23 4.15 10.69
CA ALA A 213 -7.69 4.15 9.35
C ALA A 213 -7.02 5.49 9.02
N GLU A 214 -5.86 5.42 8.38
CA GLU A 214 -5.06 6.55 7.93
C GLU A 214 -4.48 6.26 6.54
N PHE A 215 -4.16 7.31 5.78
CA PHE A 215 -3.45 7.13 4.52
C PHE A 215 -2.68 8.37 4.08
N LEU A 216 -1.64 8.14 3.29
CA LEU A 216 -0.97 9.20 2.53
C LEU A 216 -1.42 9.18 1.07
N VAL A 217 -1.61 10.36 0.51
CA VAL A 217 -1.71 10.57 -0.93
C VAL A 217 -0.42 11.21 -1.40
N THR A 218 0.38 10.49 -2.17
CA THR A 218 1.72 10.92 -2.56
C THR A 218 1.69 11.82 -3.79
N PHE A 219 2.56 12.83 -3.82
CA PHE A 219 2.78 13.74 -4.95
C PHE A 219 4.27 14.12 -5.03
N ARG A 220 4.66 14.83 -6.09
CA ARG A 220 6.07 15.26 -6.24
C ARG A 220 6.51 16.13 -5.06
N GLY A 221 7.52 15.68 -4.33
CA GLY A 221 8.11 16.39 -3.20
C GLY A 221 7.32 16.30 -1.90
N GLY A 222 6.33 15.37 -1.78
CA GLY A 222 5.61 15.20 -0.54
C GLY A 222 4.41 14.27 -0.56
N ALA A 223 3.64 14.36 0.51
CA ALA A 223 2.37 13.65 0.63
C ALA A 223 1.35 14.46 1.43
N SER A 224 0.07 14.27 1.13
CA SER A 224 -1.04 14.73 1.97
C SER A 224 -1.42 13.60 2.93
N TYR A 225 -1.53 13.91 4.21
CA TYR A 225 -1.86 12.97 5.27
C TYR A 225 -3.33 13.11 5.65
N TRP A 226 -4.03 11.98 5.65
CA TRP A 226 -5.44 11.86 5.96
C TRP A 226 -5.67 10.78 7.01
N GLY A 227 -6.58 10.98 7.94
CA GLY A 227 -6.90 10.00 8.97
C GLY A 227 -8.27 10.21 9.58
N GLN A 228 -8.75 9.16 10.20
CA GLN A 228 -9.94 9.17 11.04
C GLN A 228 -9.58 9.66 12.45
N ASP A 229 -10.50 10.34 13.13
CA ASP A 229 -10.35 10.66 14.57
C ASP A 229 -10.58 9.42 15.43
N MET A 230 -11.56 8.62 15.06
CA MET A 230 -11.86 7.30 15.64
C MET A 230 -12.33 6.36 14.52
N PRO A 231 -12.30 5.04 14.73
CA PRO A 231 -12.81 4.08 13.77
C PRO A 231 -14.26 4.45 13.35
N GLY A 232 -14.53 4.41 12.06
CA GLY A 232 -15.85 4.73 11.48
C GLY A 232 -16.14 6.22 11.27
N SER A 233 -15.29 7.13 11.75
CA SER A 233 -15.44 8.55 11.43
C SER A 233 -14.99 8.85 10.00
N ASP A 234 -15.44 9.99 9.47
CA ASP A 234 -14.96 10.47 8.18
C ASP A 234 -13.47 10.81 8.23
N PHE A 235 -12.79 10.63 7.09
CA PHE A 235 -11.41 11.06 6.95
C PHE A 235 -11.31 12.57 6.92
N ARG A 236 -10.42 13.10 7.73
CA ARG A 236 -10.05 14.52 7.69
C ARG A 236 -8.60 14.69 7.24
N TRP A 237 -8.33 15.81 6.65
CA TRP A 237 -6.97 16.20 6.32
C TRP A 237 -6.19 16.54 7.59
N LEU A 238 -5.07 15.86 7.82
CA LEU A 238 -4.22 16.02 8.99
C LEU A 238 -2.99 16.89 8.71
N GLY A 239 -2.66 17.13 7.44
CA GLY A 239 -1.55 17.98 7.06
C GLY A 239 -0.84 17.53 5.80
N ARG A 240 0.27 18.20 5.53
CA ARG A 240 1.22 17.85 4.48
C ARG A 240 2.55 17.48 5.09
N MET A 241 3.18 16.46 4.56
CA MET A 241 4.56 16.14 4.84
C MET A 241 5.41 16.47 3.61
N LYS A 242 6.55 17.09 3.85
CA LYS A 242 7.58 17.25 2.82
C LYS A 242 8.37 15.95 2.79
N ALA A 243 8.35 15.26 1.67
CA ALA A 243 9.08 14.02 1.49
C ALA A 243 9.67 14.02 0.08
N ASP A 244 10.97 13.91 0.00
CA ASP A 244 11.64 13.62 -1.25
C ASP A 244 11.82 12.11 -1.32
N ALA A 245 11.07 11.47 -2.20
CA ALA A 245 10.93 10.02 -2.24
C ALA A 245 10.98 9.50 -3.67
N VAL A 246 11.58 8.33 -3.82
CA VAL A 246 11.44 7.56 -5.06
C VAL A 246 9.97 7.11 -5.18
N GLU A 247 9.37 7.37 -6.33
CA GLU A 247 7.96 7.02 -6.58
C GLU A 247 7.72 5.51 -6.44
N GLY A 248 6.60 5.12 -5.81
CA GLY A 248 6.23 3.72 -5.62
C GLY A 248 6.98 3.00 -4.49
N THR A 249 7.78 3.70 -3.67
CA THR A 249 8.55 3.08 -2.59
C THR A 249 7.98 3.29 -1.20
N TYR A 250 6.81 3.90 -1.09
CA TYR A 250 6.17 4.15 0.20
C TYR A 250 5.57 2.88 0.80
N SER A 251 5.75 2.72 2.10
CA SER A 251 5.03 1.76 2.93
C SER A 251 4.70 2.37 4.29
N ALA A 252 3.87 1.71 5.07
CA ALA A 252 3.48 2.16 6.40
C ALA A 252 3.27 0.98 7.33
N TYR A 253 3.64 1.16 8.59
CA TYR A 253 3.45 0.17 9.64
C TYR A 253 3.18 0.86 10.99
N GLU A 254 2.35 0.28 11.84
CA GLU A 254 2.18 0.73 13.21
C GLU A 254 3.32 0.19 14.07
N THR A 255 4.31 1.03 14.38
CA THR A 255 5.51 0.63 15.13
C THR A 255 5.28 0.58 16.64
N SER A 256 4.35 1.37 17.17
CA SER A 256 3.83 1.23 18.53
C SER A 256 2.36 1.62 18.58
N PRO A 257 1.59 1.25 19.63
CA PRO A 257 0.15 1.49 19.69
C PRO A 257 -0.24 2.93 19.37
N GLY A 258 -1.01 3.12 18.30
CA GLY A 258 -1.44 4.43 17.82
C GLY A 258 -0.37 5.23 17.05
N THR A 259 0.85 4.71 16.90
CA THR A 259 1.95 5.39 16.21
C THR A 259 2.21 4.77 14.84
N GLY A 260 1.79 5.48 13.80
CA GLY A 260 2.09 5.12 12.41
C GLY A 260 3.47 5.61 12.00
N THR A 261 4.29 4.71 11.48
CA THR A 261 5.57 5.04 10.84
C THR A 261 5.47 4.77 9.35
N TYR A 262 5.85 5.77 8.56
CA TYR A 262 5.88 5.70 7.10
C TYR A 262 7.32 5.56 6.64
N PHE A 263 7.52 4.72 5.63
CA PHE A 263 8.84 4.42 5.07
C PHE A 263 8.83 4.73 3.59
N TRP A 264 9.97 5.21 3.07
CA TRP A 264 10.19 5.40 1.64
C TRP A 264 11.68 5.41 1.32
N ARG A 265 12.05 5.42 0.04
CA ARG A 265 13.45 5.54 -0.39
C ARG A 265 13.79 6.97 -0.74
N HIS A 266 14.93 7.40 -0.23
CA HIS A 266 15.50 8.69 -0.57
C HIS A 266 16.06 8.68 -2.01
N PRO A 267 15.77 9.69 -2.86
CA PRO A 267 16.15 9.64 -4.27
C PRO A 267 17.64 9.77 -4.53
N ALA A 268 18.44 10.31 -3.60
CA ALA A 268 19.86 10.51 -3.81
C ALA A 268 20.67 9.21 -3.71
N ASP A 269 20.30 8.29 -2.82
CA ASP A 269 21.08 7.09 -2.50
C ASP A 269 20.23 5.81 -2.48
N GLY A 270 18.90 5.92 -2.60
CA GLY A 270 17.96 4.81 -2.48
C GLY A 270 17.82 4.27 -1.05
N GLY A 271 18.44 4.91 -0.07
CA GLY A 271 18.35 4.53 1.34
C GLY A 271 16.93 4.67 1.89
N VAL A 272 16.59 3.82 2.85
CA VAL A 272 15.28 3.84 3.51
C VAL A 272 15.23 4.97 4.52
N ILE A 273 14.17 5.76 4.48
CA ILE A 273 13.81 6.79 5.46
C ILE A 273 12.59 6.33 6.23
N ALA A 274 12.60 6.46 7.54
CA ALA A 274 11.43 6.37 8.39
C ALA A 274 10.94 7.76 8.81
N TYR A 275 9.62 7.91 8.97
CA TYR A 275 8.98 9.15 9.37
C TYR A 275 7.70 8.89 10.18
N ARG A 276 7.55 9.58 11.31
CA ARG A 276 6.35 9.55 12.15
C ARG A 276 5.68 10.91 12.11
N PRO A 277 4.54 11.07 11.43
CA PRO A 277 3.83 12.35 11.36
C PRO A 277 3.27 12.79 12.71
N GLN A 278 2.95 11.83 13.59
CA GLN A 278 2.44 12.08 14.95
C GLN A 278 3.60 12.00 15.96
N ALA A 279 4.49 12.99 15.93
CA ALA A 279 5.51 13.10 16.95
C ALA A 279 4.90 13.50 18.32
N PRO A 280 5.51 13.12 19.45
CA PRO A 280 5.10 13.60 20.77
C PRO A 280 5.01 15.12 20.81
N ALA A 281 4.13 15.65 21.67
CA ALA A 281 3.95 17.10 21.82
C ALA A 281 5.28 17.80 22.09
N GLY A 282 5.59 18.83 21.29
CA GLY A 282 6.85 19.60 21.39
C GLY A 282 8.03 19.01 20.62
N VAL A 283 7.86 17.86 19.96
CA VAL A 283 8.88 17.26 19.10
C VAL A 283 8.47 17.42 17.66
N SER A 284 9.31 18.04 16.83
CA SER A 284 9.06 18.10 15.38
C SER A 284 9.32 16.71 14.78
N PRO A 285 8.45 16.23 13.87
CA PRO A 285 8.71 15.01 13.14
C PRO A 285 10.06 15.07 12.40
N ALA A 286 10.88 14.07 12.59
CA ALA A 286 12.18 13.97 11.95
C ALA A 286 12.20 12.88 10.87
N LEU A 287 13.01 13.09 9.85
CA LEU A 287 13.38 12.07 8.88
C LEU A 287 14.52 11.24 9.48
N MET A 288 14.31 9.92 9.58
CA MET A 288 15.26 8.99 10.20
C MET A 288 15.85 8.06 9.15
N PRO A 289 17.11 8.27 8.72
CA PRO A 289 17.77 7.40 7.77
C PRO A 289 18.02 6.00 8.36
N LEU A 290 17.65 4.98 7.62
CA LEU A 290 17.79 3.57 8.01
C LEU A 290 18.73 2.76 7.10
N GLY A 291 19.48 3.42 6.21
CA GLY A 291 20.37 2.73 5.26
C GLY A 291 19.61 1.91 4.21
N GLY A 292 20.16 0.79 3.76
CA GLY A 292 19.52 -0.08 2.76
C GLY A 292 19.56 0.53 1.35
N ALA A 293 20.65 1.22 1.00
CA ALA A 293 20.87 1.80 -0.32
C ALA A 293 20.81 0.72 -1.42
N GLY A 294 20.29 1.09 -2.59
CA GLY A 294 20.19 0.18 -3.74
C GLY A 294 19.00 -0.78 -3.72
N GLY A 295 18.18 -0.78 -2.68
CA GLY A 295 16.97 -1.60 -2.66
C GLY A 295 15.91 -1.15 -3.68
N VAL A 296 15.00 -2.05 -4.06
CA VAL A 296 13.96 -1.83 -5.08
C VAL A 296 12.57 -1.92 -4.45
N GLY A 297 11.70 -0.99 -4.82
CA GLY A 297 10.31 -0.96 -4.32
C GLY A 297 10.18 -0.57 -2.84
N PRO A 298 8.99 -0.72 -2.25
CA PRO A 298 8.75 -0.46 -0.85
C PRO A 298 9.45 -1.49 0.04
N VAL A 299 9.74 -1.10 1.27
CA VAL A 299 10.13 -2.07 2.32
C VAL A 299 8.88 -2.70 2.91
N ASP A 300 8.94 -3.99 3.21
CA ASP A 300 7.94 -4.66 4.05
C ASP A 300 8.41 -4.65 5.50
N VAL A 301 7.46 -4.56 6.44
CA VAL A 301 7.76 -4.27 7.85
C VAL A 301 7.01 -5.23 8.77
N ALA A 302 7.70 -5.74 9.76
CA ALA A 302 7.12 -6.53 10.82
C ALA A 302 7.75 -6.17 12.19
N ARG A 303 7.16 -6.66 13.26
CA ARG A 303 7.73 -6.57 14.61
C ARG A 303 7.94 -7.97 15.19
N THR A 304 9.03 -8.12 15.92
CA THR A 304 9.35 -9.35 16.63
C THR A 304 10.25 -9.05 17.83
N ARG A 305 10.50 -10.06 18.64
CA ARG A 305 11.51 -9.99 19.70
C ARG A 305 12.85 -10.54 19.21
N ILE A 306 13.92 -9.77 19.48
CA ILE A 306 15.30 -10.14 19.19
C ILE A 306 16.12 -9.86 20.44
N GLY A 307 16.77 -10.87 21.05
CA GLY A 307 17.53 -10.71 22.27
C GLY A 307 16.74 -10.14 23.46
N GLY A 308 15.41 -10.37 23.49
CA GLY A 308 14.51 -9.83 24.51
C GLY A 308 13.94 -8.44 24.22
N TYR A 309 14.47 -7.72 23.22
CA TYR A 309 13.99 -6.40 22.81
C TYR A 309 12.87 -6.52 21.78
N ASP A 310 11.89 -5.60 21.85
CA ASP A 310 10.93 -5.40 20.78
C ASP A 310 11.61 -4.68 19.63
N CYS A 311 11.65 -5.31 18.46
CA CYS A 311 12.36 -4.80 17.30
C CYS A 311 11.43 -4.63 16.09
N THR A 312 11.64 -3.56 15.35
CA THR A 312 11.11 -3.37 14.01
C THR A 312 12.07 -4.02 13.00
N VAL A 313 11.53 -4.90 12.19
CA VAL A 313 12.25 -5.62 11.14
C VAL A 313 11.82 -5.08 9.78
N LEU A 314 12.79 -4.75 8.95
CA LEU A 314 12.61 -4.26 7.59
C LEU A 314 13.08 -5.31 6.61
N LEU A 315 12.30 -5.56 5.57
CA LEU A 315 12.63 -6.47 4.48
C LEU A 315 12.52 -5.74 3.16
N GLN A 316 13.51 -5.88 2.30
CA GLN A 316 13.50 -5.30 0.96
C GLN A 316 14.03 -6.31 -0.08
N ARG A 317 13.78 -5.99 -1.35
CA ARG A 317 14.48 -6.61 -2.46
C ARG A 317 15.69 -5.74 -2.80
N GLY A 318 16.90 -6.24 -2.64
CA GLY A 318 18.14 -5.57 -3.03
C GLY A 318 18.27 -5.41 -4.54
N ALA A 319 19.19 -4.56 -4.99
CA ALA A 319 19.42 -4.28 -6.40
C ALA A 319 19.77 -5.53 -7.23
N GLU A 320 20.48 -6.47 -6.64
CA GLU A 320 20.86 -7.72 -7.28
C GLU A 320 19.76 -8.80 -7.26
N GLY A 321 18.60 -8.46 -6.65
CA GLY A 321 17.45 -9.35 -6.56
C GLY A 321 17.42 -10.26 -5.34
N TYR A 322 18.40 -10.19 -4.43
CA TYR A 322 18.34 -10.89 -3.14
C TYR A 322 17.43 -10.16 -2.16
N PRO A 323 16.65 -10.88 -1.35
CA PRO A 323 16.05 -10.27 -0.17
C PRO A 323 17.13 -9.77 0.78
N GLU A 324 16.94 -8.58 1.32
CA GLU A 324 17.81 -7.99 2.32
C GLU A 324 16.99 -7.61 3.54
N ILE A 325 17.51 -7.87 4.73
CA ILE A 325 16.84 -7.67 5.99
C ILE A 325 17.65 -6.77 6.91
N ALA A 326 16.96 -5.94 7.67
CA ALA A 326 17.54 -5.16 8.76
C ALA A 326 16.59 -5.14 9.96
N ALA A 327 17.12 -4.89 11.14
CA ALA A 327 16.33 -4.71 12.34
C ALA A 327 16.92 -3.63 13.24
N TYR A 328 16.05 -2.99 14.01
CA TYR A 328 16.44 -2.05 15.06
C TYR A 328 15.44 -2.13 16.22
N PRO A 329 15.83 -1.77 17.46
CA PRO A 329 14.88 -1.65 18.56
C PRO A 329 13.76 -0.68 18.15
N THR A 330 12.51 -1.09 18.33
CA THR A 330 11.35 -0.29 17.92
C THR A 330 11.44 1.12 18.48
N GLU A 331 11.31 2.14 17.59
CA GLU A 331 11.53 3.57 17.89
C GLU A 331 12.95 3.94 18.32
N GLY A 332 13.91 3.04 18.05
CA GLY A 332 15.33 3.20 18.36
C GLY A 332 16.21 3.39 17.11
N GLU A 333 15.74 4.12 16.08
CA GLU A 333 16.44 4.34 14.82
C GLU A 333 17.82 4.95 14.98
N GLN A 334 18.04 5.72 16.04
CA GLN A 334 19.33 6.33 16.37
C GLN A 334 20.44 5.32 16.65
N TYR A 335 20.11 4.06 16.94
CA TYR A 335 21.11 3.00 17.13
C TYR A 335 21.63 2.43 15.80
N GLY A 336 21.04 2.86 14.69
CA GLY A 336 21.41 2.42 13.35
C GLY A 336 20.79 1.08 12.98
N THR A 337 20.97 0.72 11.72
CA THR A 337 20.49 -0.52 11.14
C THR A 337 21.60 -1.17 10.32
N TRP A 338 21.66 -2.50 10.35
CA TRP A 338 22.58 -3.28 9.51
C TRP A 338 21.75 -4.13 8.55
N TRP A 339 21.95 -3.90 7.28
CA TRP A 339 21.31 -4.67 6.22
C TRP A 339 22.18 -5.88 5.85
N ALA A 340 21.56 -7.04 5.77
CA ALA A 340 22.22 -8.27 5.35
C ALA A 340 21.32 -9.01 4.34
N PRO A 341 21.91 -9.63 3.31
CA PRO A 341 21.16 -10.50 2.41
C PRO A 341 20.68 -11.75 3.16
N VAL A 342 19.51 -12.27 2.77
CA VAL A 342 18.92 -13.49 3.31
C VAL A 342 18.29 -14.32 2.19
N GLY A 343 18.76 -15.57 2.04
CA GLY A 343 18.25 -16.48 1.01
C GLY A 343 18.80 -16.23 -0.40
N ASP A 344 18.04 -16.71 -1.39
CA ASP A 344 18.38 -16.64 -2.80
C ASP A 344 17.65 -15.48 -3.52
N ARG A 345 17.89 -15.34 -4.82
CA ARG A 345 17.22 -14.32 -5.65
C ARG A 345 15.73 -14.55 -5.72
N CYS A 346 14.95 -13.48 -5.58
CA CYS A 346 13.50 -13.49 -5.71
C CYS A 346 13.04 -12.82 -7.01
N ALA A 347 11.96 -13.33 -7.60
CA ALA A 347 11.36 -12.79 -8.82
C ALA A 347 10.66 -11.46 -8.57
N GLY A 348 10.05 -11.28 -7.38
CA GLY A 348 9.29 -10.09 -6.99
C GLY A 348 9.74 -9.51 -5.65
N LEU A 349 8.90 -8.70 -5.05
CA LEU A 349 9.14 -8.17 -3.70
C LEU A 349 8.92 -9.29 -2.67
N PRO A 350 9.87 -9.51 -1.74
CA PRO A 350 9.66 -10.44 -0.64
C PRO A 350 8.64 -9.88 0.35
N ALA A 351 8.07 -10.74 1.20
CA ALA A 351 7.12 -10.38 2.24
C ALA A 351 7.55 -10.89 3.60
N ILE A 352 7.18 -10.16 4.66
CA ILE A 352 7.43 -10.54 6.04
C ILE A 352 6.16 -10.44 6.87
N SER A 353 5.94 -11.39 7.76
CA SER A 353 4.81 -11.38 8.70
C SER A 353 5.22 -12.07 10.00
N PRO A 354 4.75 -11.61 11.17
CA PRO A 354 4.85 -12.42 12.37
C PRO A 354 3.96 -13.66 12.23
N ASP A 355 4.41 -14.78 12.78
CA ASP A 355 3.61 -15.99 12.96
C ASP A 355 2.80 -15.93 14.28
N ALA A 356 2.05 -16.98 14.59
CA ALA A 356 1.23 -17.06 15.81
C ALA A 356 2.05 -17.01 17.12
N ARG A 357 3.37 -17.24 17.07
CA ARG A 357 4.30 -17.15 18.21
C ARG A 357 5.01 -15.81 18.29
N GLY A 358 4.77 -14.92 17.31
CA GLY A 358 5.45 -13.64 17.21
C GLY A 358 6.84 -13.72 16.58
N ALA A 359 7.25 -14.88 16.06
CA ALA A 359 8.44 -15.02 15.24
C ALA A 359 8.17 -14.52 13.82
N VAL A 360 9.10 -13.83 13.20
CA VAL A 360 8.91 -13.39 11.82
C VAL A 360 9.15 -14.53 10.84
N THR A 361 8.31 -14.57 9.83
CA THR A 361 8.44 -15.46 8.67
C THR A 361 8.65 -14.61 7.43
N ILE A 362 9.66 -14.94 6.64
CA ILE A 362 9.91 -14.35 5.33
C ILE A 362 9.33 -15.27 4.27
N ALA A 363 8.70 -14.67 3.27
CA ALA A 363 8.21 -15.35 2.09
C ALA A 363 8.76 -14.68 0.82
N MET A 364 9.14 -15.47 -0.17
CA MET A 364 9.51 -14.97 -1.49
C MET A 364 9.05 -15.92 -2.59
N ILE A 365 8.84 -15.36 -3.77
CA ILE A 365 8.68 -16.16 -4.99
C ILE A 365 10.05 -16.29 -5.65
N ASP A 366 10.49 -17.50 -5.88
CA ASP A 366 11.77 -17.75 -6.57
C ASP A 366 11.67 -17.47 -8.07
N MET A 367 12.78 -17.57 -8.77
CA MET A 367 12.86 -17.31 -10.21
C MET A 367 12.06 -18.30 -11.06
N ASP A 368 11.69 -19.45 -10.51
CA ASP A 368 10.87 -20.49 -11.14
C ASP A 368 9.39 -20.36 -10.80
N GLY A 369 9.01 -19.36 -10.00
CA GLY A 369 7.63 -19.11 -9.58
C GLY A 369 7.17 -19.95 -8.38
N GLY A 370 8.07 -20.61 -7.67
CA GLY A 370 7.79 -21.34 -6.43
C GLY A 370 7.80 -20.44 -5.20
N LEU A 371 6.97 -20.75 -4.24
CA LEU A 371 6.97 -20.07 -2.94
C LEU A 371 8.07 -20.66 -2.06
N LEU A 372 8.96 -19.82 -1.54
CA LEU A 372 9.97 -20.14 -0.53
C LEU A 372 9.64 -19.43 0.77
N ILE A 373 9.82 -20.12 1.89
CA ILE A 373 9.57 -19.65 3.25
C ILE A 373 10.81 -19.88 4.12
N ALA A 374 11.18 -18.88 4.93
CA ALA A 374 12.14 -19.01 6.02
C ALA A 374 11.54 -18.42 7.31
N ARG A 375 11.78 -19.06 8.45
CA ARG A 375 11.29 -18.65 9.76
C ARG A 375 12.41 -18.18 10.65
N GLN A 376 12.14 -17.16 11.45
CA GLN A 376 13.07 -16.71 12.48
C GLN A 376 13.36 -17.85 13.46
N ASP A 377 14.64 -18.08 13.73
CA ASP A 377 15.11 -18.94 14.83
C ASP A 377 15.13 -18.10 16.12
N GLN A 378 14.12 -18.27 16.97
CA GLN A 378 14.03 -17.56 18.25
C GLN A 378 15.00 -18.09 19.32
N THR A 379 15.73 -19.18 19.05
CA THR A 379 16.75 -19.69 19.97
C THR A 379 18.08 -18.95 19.79
N ASP A 380 18.28 -18.32 18.64
CA ASP A 380 19.40 -17.42 18.38
C ASP A 380 19.14 -16.05 19.04
N PRO A 381 20.12 -15.46 19.74
CA PRO A 381 19.97 -14.15 20.36
C PRO A 381 19.88 -12.99 19.33
N GLY A 382 20.27 -13.22 18.08
CA GLY A 382 20.19 -12.28 16.97
C GLY A 382 18.94 -12.46 16.11
N LEU A 383 18.99 -11.87 14.91
CA LEU A 383 17.99 -12.10 13.88
C LEU A 383 18.50 -13.17 12.92
N ALA A 384 18.34 -14.42 13.29
CA ALA A 384 18.69 -15.56 12.47
C ALA A 384 17.44 -16.24 11.89
N PHE A 385 17.59 -16.91 10.76
CA PHE A 385 16.54 -17.67 10.09
C PHE A 385 16.96 -19.12 9.90
N GLY A 386 16.03 -20.03 10.06
CA GLY A 386 16.18 -21.42 9.69
C GLY A 386 16.35 -21.60 8.16
N PRO A 387 16.50 -22.84 7.70
CA PRO A 387 16.64 -23.14 6.28
C PRO A 387 15.40 -22.73 5.50
N TRP A 388 15.60 -22.34 4.25
CA TRP A 388 14.52 -22.07 3.32
C TRP A 388 13.80 -23.35 2.91
N SER A 389 12.50 -23.37 2.99
CA SER A 389 11.64 -24.47 2.58
C SER A 389 10.85 -24.08 1.35
N ARG A 390 10.88 -24.91 0.30
CA ARG A 390 10.03 -24.76 -0.87
C ARG A 390 8.64 -25.30 -0.58
N VAL A 391 7.62 -24.53 -0.92
CA VAL A 391 6.22 -24.86 -0.72
C VAL A 391 5.58 -25.29 -2.04
N GLY A 392 4.92 -26.42 -2.05
CA GLY A 392 4.16 -26.97 -3.21
C GLY A 392 4.85 -28.09 -3.93
#